data_fa8f8401e20656766bd79fbc33fffa7d
#
_entry.id   fa8f8401e20656766bd79fbc33fffa7d
#
_cell.length_a   1.000
_cell.length_b   1.000
_cell.length_c   1.000
_cell.angle_alpha   90.00
_cell.angle_beta   90.00
_cell.angle_gamma   90.00
#
_symmetry.space_group_name_H-M   'P 1'
#
loop_
_entity.id
_entity.type
_entity.pdbx_description
1 polymer ?
#
loop_
_entity_poly.entity_id
_entity_poly.type
_entity_poly.pdbx_seq_one_letter_code
_entity_poly.pdbx_strand_id
1 'polypeptide(L)'
;MDNNCCNKKTKRSTDEKKRIISRLNRISGQINGITKMIENDAYCNDVLIQLSAVENSVKSLSTHVLENHLYTCVPRDLENGDLDTIDELICLF
;
A
#
# COMPACT_ATOMS: atom_id res chain seq x y z
N MET A 1 2.58 13.33 9.75
CA MET A 1 3.54 12.41 9.13
C MET A 1 4.92 12.68 9.67
N ASP A 2 5.62 11.65 10.06
CA ASP A 2 6.97 11.81 10.60
C ASP A 2 7.93 12.26 9.50
N ASN A 3 8.72 13.31 9.78
CA ASN A 3 9.71 13.82 8.83
C ASN A 3 10.79 12.81 8.46
N ASN A 4 11.06 11.85 9.35
CA ASN A 4 12.02 10.77 9.08
C ASN A 4 11.59 9.88 7.91
N CYS A 5 10.28 9.65 7.74
CA CYS A 5 9.77 8.90 6.61
C CYS A 5 10.03 9.59 5.28
N CYS A 6 10.04 10.93 5.26
CA CYS A 6 10.29 11.72 4.05
C CYS A 6 11.75 11.70 3.62
N ASN A 7 12.69 11.49 4.57
CA ASN A 7 14.12 11.49 4.31
C ASN A 7 14.66 10.10 3.95
N LYS A 8 13.94 9.05 4.31
CA LYS A 8 14.30 7.68 3.99
C LYS A 8 13.73 7.28 2.64
N LYS A 9 14.50 6.54 1.90
CA LYS A 9 14.07 5.98 0.61
C LYS A 9 14.25 4.48 0.63
N THR A 10 13.34 3.79 -0.02
CA THR A 10 13.43 2.35 -0.24
C THR A 10 13.71 2.12 -1.71
N LYS A 11 14.87 1.57 -2.01
CA LYS A 11 15.21 1.18 -3.37
C LYS A 11 14.52 -0.14 -3.70
N ARG A 12 13.85 -0.16 -4.85
CA ARG A 12 13.22 -1.36 -5.38
C ARG A 12 13.76 -1.63 -6.77
N SER A 13 13.80 -2.90 -7.16
CA SER A 13 14.13 -3.27 -8.52
C SER A 13 13.08 -2.71 -9.50
N THR A 14 13.44 -2.61 -10.76
CA THR A 14 12.53 -2.16 -11.80
C THR A 14 11.29 -3.06 -11.87
N ASP A 15 11.49 -4.37 -11.75
CA ASP A 15 10.40 -5.35 -11.80
C ASP A 15 9.45 -5.20 -10.61
N GLU A 16 10.00 -4.98 -9.42
CA GLU A 16 9.20 -4.77 -8.22
C GLU A 16 8.38 -3.49 -8.31
N LYS A 17 8.98 -2.40 -8.77
CA LYS A 17 8.25 -1.14 -9.02
C LYS A 17 7.10 -1.35 -10.00
N LYS A 18 7.34 -2.06 -11.10
CA LYS A 18 6.31 -2.33 -12.09
C LYS A 18 5.14 -3.12 -11.51
N ARG A 19 5.42 -4.12 -10.68
CA ARG A 19 4.37 -4.90 -10.02
C ARG A 19 3.51 -4.05 -9.13
N ILE A 20 4.13 -3.23 -8.28
CA ILE A 20 3.42 -2.36 -7.34
C ILE A 20 2.58 -1.33 -8.11
N ILE A 21 3.16 -0.68 -9.10
CA ILE A 21 2.47 0.33 -9.91
C ILE A 21 1.31 -0.30 -10.69
N SER A 22 1.50 -1.48 -11.25
CA SER A 22 0.44 -2.21 -11.96
C SER A 22 -0.75 -2.50 -11.03
N ARG A 23 -0.48 -2.92 -9.81
CA ARG A 23 -1.53 -3.18 -8.81
C ARG A 23 -2.23 -1.89 -8.39
N LEU A 24 -1.48 -0.80 -8.22
CA LEU A 24 -2.05 0.51 -7.91
C LEU A 24 -2.95 1.01 -9.04
N ASN A 25 -2.53 0.83 -10.30
CA ASN A 25 -3.34 1.20 -11.45
C ASN A 25 -4.66 0.41 -11.50
N ARG A 26 -4.61 -0.87 -11.14
CA ARG A 26 -5.80 -1.71 -11.07
C ARG A 26 -6.75 -1.21 -9.98
N ILE A 27 -6.23 -0.87 -8.82
CA ILE A 27 -7.02 -0.31 -7.71
C ILE A 27 -7.63 1.02 -8.12
N SER A 28 -6.85 1.87 -8.78
CA SER A 28 -7.33 3.15 -9.31
C SER A 28 -8.51 2.94 -10.29
N GLY A 29 -8.40 1.94 -11.16
CA GLY A 29 -9.49 1.59 -12.08
C GLY A 29 -10.75 1.12 -11.35
N GLN A 30 -10.58 0.32 -10.28
CA GLN A 30 -11.71 -0.11 -9.44
C GLN A 30 -12.40 1.09 -8.77
N ILE A 31 -11.64 2.04 -8.26
CA ILE A 31 -12.18 3.27 -7.64
C ILE A 31 -12.95 4.08 -8.68
N ASN A 32 -12.40 4.26 -9.87
CA ASN A 32 -13.10 4.96 -10.96
C ASN A 32 -14.41 4.28 -11.33
N GLY A 33 -14.42 2.94 -11.34
CA GLY A 33 -15.64 2.17 -11.56
C GLY A 33 -16.70 2.44 -10.51
N ILE A 34 -16.30 2.54 -9.25
CA ILE A 34 -17.21 2.85 -8.14
C ILE A 34 -17.79 4.28 -8.30
N THR A 35 -16.94 5.22 -8.70
CA THR A 35 -17.40 6.60 -8.98
C THR A 35 -18.52 6.60 -10.00
N LYS A 36 -18.37 5.84 -11.08
CA LYS A 36 -19.41 5.72 -12.12
C LYS A 36 -20.67 5.05 -11.59
N MET A 37 -20.53 4.06 -10.71
CA MET A 37 -21.68 3.42 -10.07
C MET A 37 -22.50 4.43 -9.26
N ILE A 38 -21.82 5.28 -8.49
CA ILE A 38 -22.48 6.33 -7.70
C ILE A 38 -23.18 7.33 -8.63
N GLU A 39 -22.50 7.76 -9.69
CA GLU A 39 -23.08 8.70 -10.68
C GLU A 39 -24.33 8.13 -11.34
N ASN A 40 -24.41 6.82 -11.52
CA ASN A 40 -25.52 6.13 -12.18
C ASN A 40 -26.53 5.54 -11.19
N ASP A 41 -26.48 5.93 -9.94
CA ASP A 41 -27.42 5.50 -8.89
C ASP A 41 -27.47 3.98 -8.72
N ALA A 42 -26.32 3.32 -8.78
CA ALA A 42 -26.23 1.88 -8.60
C ALA A 42 -26.75 1.47 -7.21
N TYR A 43 -27.23 0.23 -7.12
CA TYR A 43 -27.75 -0.31 -5.88
C TYR A 43 -26.69 -0.35 -4.79
N CYS A 44 -27.06 0.02 -3.56
CA CYS A 44 -26.14 0.15 -2.43
C CYS A 44 -25.32 -1.12 -2.18
N ASN A 45 -25.92 -2.31 -2.23
CA ASN A 45 -25.20 -3.55 -2.03
C ASN A 45 -24.10 -3.75 -3.06
N ASP A 46 -24.36 -3.43 -4.31
CA ASP A 46 -23.39 -3.57 -5.38
C ASP A 46 -22.20 -2.64 -5.15
N VAL A 47 -22.47 -1.42 -4.72
CA VAL A 47 -21.41 -0.45 -4.36
C VAL A 47 -20.59 -0.98 -3.20
N LEU A 48 -21.24 -1.49 -2.16
CA LEU A 48 -20.54 -2.03 -0.97
C LEU A 48 -19.66 -3.24 -1.32
N ILE A 49 -20.12 -4.10 -2.22
CA ILE A 49 -19.32 -5.24 -2.70
C ILE A 49 -18.06 -4.74 -3.40
N GLN A 50 -18.17 -3.74 -4.25
CA GLN A 50 -17.03 -3.16 -4.95
C GLN A 50 -16.07 -2.47 -3.99
N LEU A 51 -16.58 -1.73 -3.01
CA LEU A 51 -15.74 -1.11 -1.98
C LEU A 51 -14.98 -2.16 -1.17
N SER A 52 -15.64 -3.26 -0.84
CA SER A 52 -14.99 -4.38 -0.15
C SER A 52 -13.86 -4.98 -0.98
N ALA A 53 -14.06 -5.11 -2.29
CA ALA A 53 -13.03 -5.59 -3.20
C ALA A 53 -11.82 -4.65 -3.24
N VAL A 54 -12.04 -3.35 -3.28
CA VAL A 54 -10.96 -2.35 -3.23
C VAL A 54 -10.22 -2.43 -1.91
N GLU A 55 -10.94 -2.52 -0.80
CA GLU A 55 -10.36 -2.65 0.54
C GLU A 55 -9.43 -3.88 0.62
N ASN A 56 -9.88 -5.02 0.12
CA ASN A 56 -9.08 -6.24 0.09
C ASN A 56 -7.86 -6.10 -0.82
N SER A 57 -7.98 -5.42 -1.95
CA SER A 57 -6.87 -5.17 -2.87
C SER A 57 -5.80 -4.29 -2.22
N VAL A 58 -6.22 -3.23 -1.52
CA VAL A 58 -5.31 -2.33 -0.80
C VAL A 58 -4.62 -3.09 0.33
N LYS A 59 -5.37 -3.87 1.10
CA LYS A 59 -4.82 -4.69 2.19
C LYS A 59 -3.76 -5.67 1.67
N SER A 60 -4.05 -6.36 0.57
CA SER A 60 -3.12 -7.30 -0.05
C SER A 60 -1.83 -6.60 -0.50
N LEU A 61 -1.96 -5.43 -1.12
CA LEU A 61 -0.80 -4.64 -1.54
C LEU A 61 0.00 -4.15 -0.33
N SER A 62 -0.67 -3.71 0.72
CA SER A 62 -0.01 -3.27 1.97
C SER A 62 0.78 -4.41 2.60
N THR A 63 0.23 -5.62 2.62
CA THR A 63 0.91 -6.81 3.12
C THR A 63 2.17 -7.10 2.31
N HIS A 64 2.09 -7.01 0.99
CA HIS A 64 3.23 -7.24 0.11
C HIS A 64 4.36 -6.22 0.37
N VAL A 65 4.01 -4.94 0.48
CA VAL A 65 4.98 -3.87 0.78
C VAL A 65 5.57 -4.06 2.17
N LEU A 66 4.75 -4.43 3.16
CA LEU A 66 5.20 -4.71 4.52
C LEU A 66 6.20 -5.88 4.54
N GLU A 67 5.91 -6.97 3.85
CA GLU A 67 6.82 -8.11 3.77
C GLU A 67 8.18 -7.71 3.21
N ASN A 68 8.19 -6.96 2.11
CA ASN A 68 9.44 -6.45 1.54
C ASN A 68 10.20 -5.57 2.54
N HIS A 69 9.49 -4.72 3.26
CA HIS A 69 10.08 -3.84 4.27
C HIS A 69 10.74 -4.65 5.39
N LEU A 70 10.04 -5.69 5.87
CA LEU A 70 10.56 -6.55 6.94
C LEU A 70 11.76 -7.38 6.51
N TYR A 71 11.81 -7.81 5.24
CA TYR A 71 12.91 -8.65 4.75
C TYR A 71 14.10 -7.86 4.21
N THR A 72 13.94 -6.60 3.86
CA THR A 72 15.00 -5.79 3.25
C THR A 72 15.36 -4.56 4.07
N CYS A 73 14.43 -3.64 4.24
CA CYS A 73 14.71 -2.34 4.86
C CYS A 73 14.98 -2.44 6.36
N VAL A 74 14.19 -3.22 7.08
CA VAL A 74 14.33 -3.35 8.53
C VAL A 74 15.65 -4.01 8.91
N PRO A 75 16.06 -5.15 8.33
CA PRO A 75 17.36 -5.74 8.63
C PRO A 75 18.53 -4.82 8.31
N ARG A 76 18.47 -4.11 7.19
CA ARG A 76 19.50 -3.15 6.80
C ARG A 76 19.63 -2.03 7.82
N ASP A 77 18.53 -1.45 8.25
CA ASP A 77 18.52 -0.36 9.22
C ASP A 77 19.01 -0.83 10.59
N LEU A 78 18.64 -2.04 11.01
CA LEU A 78 19.12 -2.62 12.25
C LEU A 78 20.61 -2.88 12.22
N GLU A 79 21.15 -3.35 11.10
CA GLU A 79 22.60 -3.54 10.93
C GLU A 79 23.37 -2.22 11.05
N ASN A 80 22.75 -1.12 10.59
CA ASN A 80 23.33 0.21 10.69
C ASN A 80 23.08 0.87 12.04
N GLY A 81 22.45 0.17 12.99
CA GLY A 81 22.15 0.70 14.32
C GLY A 81 20.93 1.61 14.36
N ASP A 82 20.15 1.65 13.31
CA ASP A 82 18.92 2.47 13.24
C ASP A 82 17.74 1.70 13.81
N LEU A 83 17.47 1.93 15.10
CA LEU A 83 16.36 1.30 15.81
C LEU A 83 15.04 2.05 15.59
N ASP A 84 15.07 3.24 15.03
CA ASP A 84 13.88 4.06 14.77
C ASP A 84 12.93 3.39 13.78
N THR A 85 13.45 2.53 12.91
CA THR A 85 12.68 1.76 11.96
C THR A 85 11.57 0.94 12.63
N ILE A 86 11.88 0.34 13.78
CA ILE A 86 10.90 -0.45 14.53
C ILE A 86 9.81 0.46 15.11
N ASP A 87 10.19 1.59 15.70
CA ASP A 87 9.26 2.55 16.25
C ASP A 87 8.35 3.14 15.16
N GLU A 88 8.91 3.46 14.01
CA GLU A 88 8.15 3.94 12.86
C GLU A 88 7.08 2.93 12.43
N LEU A 89 7.45 1.65 12.36
CA LEU A 89 6.55 0.58 11.98
C LEU A 89 5.42 0.39 12.99
N ILE A 90 5.75 0.43 14.28
CA ILE A 90 4.78 0.33 15.37
C ILE A 90 3.76 1.48 15.29
N CYS A 91 4.21 2.69 15.00
CA CYS A 91 3.32 3.86 14.88
C CYS A 91 2.33 3.74 13.71
N LEU A 92 2.65 2.97 12.66
CA LEU A 92 1.77 2.76 11.51
C LEU A 92 0.68 1.71 11.77
N PHE A 93 0.90 0.83 12.71
CA PHE A 93 0.01 -0.28 13.03
C PHE A 93 -0.32 -0.30 14.52
#